data_074d02dbad8340356a48474bb5850156
#
_entry.id   074d02dbad8340356a48474bb5850156
#
_cell.length_a   1.000
_cell.length_b   1.000
_cell.length_c   1.000
_cell.angle_alpha   90.00
_cell.angle_beta   90.00
_cell.angle_gamma   90.00
#
_symmetry.space_group_name_H-M   'P 1'
#
loop_
_entity.id
_entity.type
_entity.pdbx_description
1 polymer ?
#
loop_
_entity_poly.entity_id
_entity_poly.type
_entity_poly.pdbx_seq_one_letter_code
_entity_poly.pdbx_strand_id
1 'polypeptide(L)'
;FSSLSALPMFHISAMTSLVSWSITGHSINLCNNLKYFYRDLGAMHSEVMAVVPVLLKSIYGDVMKGRRDRLNGLCVLTCGAAMFDPKILSDMMEKGFFVAQMYGLTETCGDGAWNSSQEAKYLTSVGHVDLSCEYKLDDGELCMRGDPIMLGYYKDPEGTAEVIDADGWFHTGDIARVEEDGYMYLTGRKKNLIILDSGENVN
;
A
#
# COMPACT_ATOMS: atom_id res chain seq x y z
N PHE A 1 -17.22 -9.21 -7.94
CA PHE A 1 -16.42 -9.28 -6.71
C PHE A 1 -17.11 -8.50 -5.60
N SER A 2 -16.93 -8.94 -4.37
CA SER A 2 -17.39 -8.28 -3.16
C SER A 2 -16.17 -7.93 -2.29
N SER A 3 -16.10 -6.71 -1.81
CA SER A 3 -14.97 -6.19 -1.04
C SER A 3 -15.41 -5.82 0.37
N LEU A 4 -14.54 -6.03 1.36
CA LEU A 4 -14.72 -5.52 2.72
C LEU A 4 -13.72 -4.40 2.99
N SER A 5 -14.21 -3.22 3.36
CA SER A 5 -13.38 -2.14 3.87
C SER A 5 -13.44 -2.09 5.39
N ALA A 6 -12.30 -2.30 6.02
CA ALA A 6 -12.11 -2.15 7.47
C ALA A 6 -11.16 -0.99 7.81
N LEU A 7 -10.74 -0.22 6.79
CA LEU A 7 -9.90 0.96 6.95
C LEU A 7 -10.75 2.18 7.35
N PRO A 8 -10.20 3.12 8.11
CA PRO A 8 -10.88 4.36 8.44
C PRO A 8 -11.25 5.15 7.18
N MET A 9 -12.53 5.54 7.07
CA MET A 9 -13.05 6.22 5.86
C MET A 9 -12.46 7.61 5.61
N PHE A 10 -11.80 8.21 6.60
CA PHE A 10 -11.05 9.45 6.43
C PHE A 10 -9.64 9.25 5.86
N HIS A 11 -9.17 8.00 5.75
CA HIS A 11 -7.88 7.68 5.15
C HIS A 11 -8.00 7.57 3.63
N ILE A 12 -7.03 8.13 2.91
CA ILE A 12 -7.05 8.16 1.44
C ILE A 12 -7.26 6.77 0.82
N SER A 13 -6.62 5.73 1.34
CA SER A 13 -6.75 4.37 0.83
C SER A 13 -8.18 3.83 0.89
N ALA A 14 -8.96 4.18 1.94
CA ALA A 14 -10.35 3.78 2.03
C ALA A 14 -11.23 4.57 1.05
N MET A 15 -10.97 5.87 0.91
CA MET A 15 -11.72 6.74 -0.02
C MET A 15 -11.50 6.34 -1.47
N THR A 16 -10.25 6.14 -1.89
CA THR A 16 -9.91 5.74 -3.27
C THR A 16 -10.43 4.34 -3.58
N SER A 17 -10.33 3.39 -2.64
CA SER A 17 -10.93 2.07 -2.80
C SER A 17 -12.44 2.15 -2.98
N LEU A 18 -13.14 2.97 -2.19
CA LEU A 18 -14.58 3.15 -2.29
C LEU A 18 -14.99 3.68 -3.68
N VAL A 19 -14.28 4.69 -4.18
CA VAL A 19 -14.52 5.28 -5.51
C VAL A 19 -14.23 4.25 -6.60
N SER A 20 -13.07 3.60 -6.57
CA SER A 20 -12.65 2.60 -7.56
C SER A 20 -13.65 1.43 -7.64
N TRP A 21 -14.06 0.88 -6.50
CA TRP A 21 -15.01 -0.23 -6.46
C TRP A 21 -16.41 0.19 -6.91
N SER A 22 -16.83 1.43 -6.62
CA SER A 22 -18.10 1.97 -7.11
C SER A 22 -18.13 2.09 -8.63
N ILE A 23 -17.02 2.56 -9.23
CA ILE A 23 -16.91 2.71 -10.69
C ILE A 23 -16.86 1.35 -11.40
N THR A 24 -16.17 0.38 -10.79
CA THR A 24 -16.01 -0.97 -11.36
C THR A 24 -17.20 -1.91 -11.08
N GLY A 25 -18.22 -1.44 -10.37
CA GLY A 25 -19.44 -2.21 -10.08
C GLY A 25 -19.25 -3.32 -9.03
N HIS A 26 -18.26 -3.20 -8.16
CA HIS A 26 -18.06 -4.13 -7.05
C HIS A 26 -19.05 -3.86 -5.91
N SER A 27 -19.46 -4.90 -5.23
CA SER A 27 -20.17 -4.78 -3.95
C SER A 27 -19.21 -4.35 -2.85
N ILE A 28 -19.59 -3.32 -2.09
CA ILE A 28 -18.76 -2.77 -1.03
C ILE A 28 -19.43 -3.02 0.31
N ASN A 29 -18.76 -3.76 1.16
CA ASN A 29 -19.15 -3.99 2.54
C ASN A 29 -18.29 -3.11 3.44
N LEU A 30 -18.91 -2.44 4.40
CA LEU A 30 -18.20 -1.58 5.35
C LEU A 30 -18.18 -2.25 6.74
N CYS A 31 -16.99 -2.47 7.28
CA CYS A 31 -16.84 -2.90 8.65
C CYS A 31 -17.09 -1.69 9.58
N ASN A 32 -18.06 -1.81 10.47
CA ASN A 32 -18.41 -0.72 11.37
C ASN A 32 -17.30 -0.42 12.39
N ASN A 33 -16.62 -1.48 12.88
CA ASN A 33 -15.51 -1.34 13.85
C ASN A 33 -14.65 -2.61 13.82
N LEU A 34 -13.33 -2.45 13.93
CA LEU A 34 -12.38 -3.59 13.95
C LEU A 34 -12.68 -4.61 15.05
N LYS A 35 -13.30 -4.20 16.16
CA LYS A 35 -13.78 -5.11 17.21
C LYS A 35 -14.76 -6.16 16.66
N TYR A 36 -15.52 -5.82 15.64
CA TYR A 36 -16.54 -6.69 15.04
C TYR A 36 -16.10 -7.29 13.70
N PHE A 37 -14.84 -7.13 13.34
CA PHE A 37 -14.28 -7.54 12.04
C PHE A 37 -14.69 -8.94 11.62
N TYR A 38 -14.47 -9.96 12.46
CA TYR A 38 -14.81 -11.34 12.11
C TYR A 38 -16.32 -11.59 12.05
N ARG A 39 -17.12 -10.89 12.83
CA ARG A 39 -18.59 -10.95 12.73
C ARG A 39 -19.04 -10.39 11.37
N ASP A 40 -18.51 -9.23 11.00
CA ASP A 40 -18.89 -8.54 9.79
C ASP A 40 -18.38 -9.30 8.55
N LEU A 41 -17.17 -9.83 8.58
CA LEU A 41 -16.63 -10.69 7.53
C LEU A 41 -17.45 -12.00 7.39
N GLY A 42 -17.87 -12.60 8.49
CA GLY A 42 -18.71 -13.80 8.49
C GLY A 42 -20.13 -13.56 7.98
N ALA A 43 -20.67 -12.35 8.18
CA ALA A 43 -22.01 -11.98 7.72
C ALA A 43 -22.04 -11.54 6.25
N MET A 44 -20.95 -10.95 5.77
CA MET A 44 -20.82 -10.37 4.44
C MET A 44 -19.78 -11.15 3.64
N HIS A 45 -20.22 -11.97 2.69
CA HIS A 45 -19.29 -12.70 1.83
C HIS A 45 -18.44 -11.73 1.02
N SER A 46 -17.17 -11.59 1.40
CA SER A 46 -16.23 -10.66 0.77
C SER A 46 -14.99 -11.41 0.30
N GLU A 47 -14.67 -11.27 -0.98
CA GLU A 47 -13.53 -11.94 -1.63
C GLU A 47 -12.25 -11.14 -1.53
N VAL A 48 -12.37 -9.80 -1.49
CA VAL A 48 -11.26 -8.85 -1.54
C VAL A 48 -11.23 -7.99 -0.30
N MET A 49 -10.04 -7.71 0.22
CA MET A 49 -9.86 -6.81 1.35
C MET A 49 -8.51 -6.08 1.29
N ALA A 50 -8.57 -4.77 1.50
CA ALA A 50 -7.37 -3.99 1.81
C ALA A 50 -6.99 -4.18 3.28
N VAL A 51 -5.74 -4.52 3.53
CA VAL A 51 -5.22 -4.82 4.87
C VAL A 51 -4.01 -3.97 5.22
N VAL A 52 -3.92 -3.66 6.50
CA VAL A 52 -2.72 -3.10 7.13
C VAL A 52 -2.03 -4.22 7.95
N PRO A 53 -0.74 -4.07 8.35
CA PRO A 53 0.00 -5.16 9.00
C PRO A 53 -0.70 -5.82 10.18
N VAL A 54 -1.41 -5.05 11.01
CA VAL A 54 -2.12 -5.60 12.18
C VAL A 54 -3.28 -6.53 11.77
N LEU A 55 -4.02 -6.18 10.73
CA LEU A 55 -5.11 -7.02 10.20
C LEU A 55 -4.55 -8.27 9.51
N LEU A 56 -3.51 -8.10 8.70
CA LEU A 56 -2.85 -9.24 8.05
C LEU A 56 -2.33 -10.25 9.08
N LYS A 57 -1.68 -9.80 10.15
CA LYS A 57 -1.22 -10.68 11.24
C LYS A 57 -2.37 -11.44 11.91
N SER A 58 -3.52 -10.80 12.10
CA SER A 58 -4.70 -11.46 12.67
C SER A 58 -5.24 -12.55 11.73
N ILE A 59 -5.41 -12.23 10.45
CA ILE A 59 -5.86 -13.17 9.40
C ILE A 59 -4.87 -14.33 9.28
N TYR A 60 -3.58 -14.03 9.19
CA TYR A 60 -2.51 -15.02 9.15
C TYR A 60 -2.56 -15.98 10.33
N GLY A 61 -2.74 -15.44 11.55
CA GLY A 61 -2.86 -16.26 12.75
C GLY A 61 -4.04 -17.26 12.72
N ASP A 62 -5.15 -16.89 12.10
CA ASP A 62 -6.30 -17.78 11.92
C ASP A 62 -6.04 -18.81 10.81
N VAL A 63 -5.47 -18.39 9.68
CA VAL A 63 -5.12 -19.29 8.57
C VAL A 63 -4.14 -20.38 9.03
N MET A 64 -3.09 -20.00 9.77
CA MET A 64 -2.08 -20.93 10.26
C MET A 64 -2.61 -21.90 11.33
N LYS A 65 -3.71 -21.55 12.01
CA LYS A 65 -4.44 -22.42 12.93
C LYS A 65 -5.53 -23.26 12.27
N GLY A 66 -5.62 -23.23 10.93
CA GLY A 66 -6.62 -23.98 10.17
C GLY A 66 -8.05 -23.39 10.24
N ARG A 67 -8.21 -22.15 10.67
CA ARG A 67 -9.52 -21.49 10.86
C ARG A 67 -9.90 -20.61 9.66
N ARG A 68 -9.61 -21.08 8.44
CA ARG A 68 -9.92 -20.36 7.20
C ARG A 68 -11.42 -20.16 6.97
N ASP A 69 -12.25 -21.03 7.52
CA ASP A 69 -13.72 -20.94 7.51
C ASP A 69 -14.24 -19.61 8.08
N ARG A 70 -13.53 -19.02 9.04
CA ARG A 70 -13.87 -17.71 9.62
C ARG A 70 -13.74 -16.54 8.62
N LEU A 71 -13.06 -16.75 7.52
CA LEU A 71 -12.76 -15.71 6.52
C LEU A 71 -13.85 -15.65 5.41
N ASN A 72 -14.82 -16.57 5.42
CA ASN A 72 -16.03 -16.55 4.60
C ASN A 72 -15.82 -16.15 3.13
N GLY A 73 -14.86 -16.79 2.46
CA GLY A 73 -14.56 -16.53 1.03
C GLY A 73 -13.46 -15.53 0.75
N LEU A 74 -12.92 -14.85 1.74
CA LEU A 74 -11.79 -13.93 1.56
C LEU A 74 -10.59 -14.67 0.94
N CYS A 75 -10.13 -14.21 -0.20
CA CYS A 75 -9.04 -14.83 -0.95
C CYS A 75 -8.05 -13.84 -1.59
N VAL A 76 -8.39 -12.55 -1.66
CA VAL A 76 -7.54 -11.48 -2.20
C VAL A 76 -7.22 -10.46 -1.11
N LEU A 77 -5.95 -10.22 -0.88
CA LEU A 77 -5.44 -9.25 0.08
C LEU A 77 -4.62 -8.19 -0.63
N THR A 78 -5.01 -6.93 -0.50
CA THR A 78 -4.21 -5.79 -0.96
C THR A 78 -3.52 -5.15 0.23
N CYS A 79 -2.20 -5.22 0.25
CA CYS A 79 -1.35 -4.84 1.37
C CYS A 79 -0.74 -3.46 1.11
N GLY A 80 -1.01 -2.49 1.97
CA GLY A 80 -0.51 -1.12 1.79
C GLY A 80 -0.26 -0.40 3.11
N ALA A 81 0.15 0.86 3.01
CA ALA A 81 0.42 1.80 4.11
C ALA A 81 1.64 1.48 5.00
N ALA A 82 2.29 0.33 4.86
CA ALA A 82 3.52 -0.02 5.58
C ALA A 82 4.18 -1.24 4.94
N MET A 83 5.43 -1.52 5.31
CA MET A 83 6.12 -2.74 4.92
C MET A 83 5.53 -3.96 5.63
N PHE A 84 5.39 -5.05 4.91
CA PHE A 84 4.91 -6.33 5.42
C PHE A 84 6.06 -7.32 5.58
N ASP A 85 5.91 -8.24 6.53
CA ASP A 85 6.85 -9.34 6.70
C ASP A 85 6.78 -10.28 5.48
N PRO A 86 7.87 -10.43 4.71
CA PRO A 86 7.88 -11.27 3.50
C PRO A 86 7.49 -12.72 3.78
N LYS A 87 7.82 -13.23 4.97
CA LYS A 87 7.44 -14.58 5.37
C LYS A 87 5.92 -14.72 5.48
N ILE A 88 5.24 -13.75 6.09
CA ILE A 88 3.78 -13.76 6.20
C ILE A 88 3.15 -13.72 4.81
N LEU A 89 3.67 -12.88 3.92
CA LEU A 89 3.16 -12.80 2.54
C LEU A 89 3.35 -14.14 1.80
N SER A 90 4.55 -14.74 1.87
CA SER A 90 4.84 -16.04 1.26
C SER A 90 3.92 -17.14 1.79
N ASP A 91 3.80 -17.25 3.12
CA ASP A 91 2.94 -18.26 3.74
C ASP A 91 1.47 -18.09 3.32
N MET A 92 0.97 -16.85 3.19
CA MET A 92 -0.40 -16.58 2.75
C MET A 92 -0.59 -16.99 1.29
N MET A 93 0.37 -16.72 0.42
CA MET A 93 0.34 -17.14 -0.98
C MET A 93 0.34 -18.68 -1.09
N GLU A 94 1.17 -19.37 -0.30
CA GLU A 94 1.16 -20.86 -0.21
C GLU A 94 -0.19 -21.41 0.28
N LYS A 95 -0.92 -20.66 1.11
CA LYS A 95 -2.28 -20.99 1.54
C LYS A 95 -3.37 -20.62 0.52
N GLY A 96 -2.96 -20.18 -0.68
CA GLY A 96 -3.87 -19.88 -1.80
C GLY A 96 -4.56 -18.53 -1.71
N PHE A 97 -3.97 -17.56 -1.01
CA PHE A 97 -4.38 -16.17 -1.11
C PHE A 97 -3.65 -15.48 -2.26
N PHE A 98 -4.36 -14.66 -3.01
CA PHE A 98 -3.73 -13.70 -3.89
C PHE A 98 -3.32 -12.49 -3.05
N VAL A 99 -2.03 -12.17 -3.04
CA VAL A 99 -1.52 -11.04 -2.26
C VAL A 99 -0.92 -10.02 -3.22
N ALA A 100 -1.44 -8.79 -3.17
CA ALA A 100 -0.89 -7.65 -3.89
C ALA A 100 -0.35 -6.62 -2.89
N GLN A 101 0.74 -5.97 -3.23
CA GLN A 101 1.30 -4.89 -2.43
C GLN A 101 1.09 -3.56 -3.15
N MET A 102 0.84 -2.51 -2.39
CA MET A 102 0.57 -1.16 -2.88
C MET A 102 1.47 -0.17 -2.14
N TYR A 103 2.03 0.75 -2.89
CA TYR A 103 2.69 1.94 -2.36
C TYR A 103 1.95 3.17 -2.82
N GLY A 104 1.76 4.09 -1.92
CA GLY A 104 1.19 5.39 -2.19
C GLY A 104 1.13 6.23 -0.92
N LEU A 105 0.95 7.51 -1.09
CA LEU A 105 0.89 8.52 -0.04
C LEU A 105 -0.44 9.26 -0.13
N THR A 106 -0.79 10.02 0.90
CA THR A 106 -1.95 10.93 0.84
C THR A 106 -1.77 11.94 -0.28
N GLU A 107 -0.54 12.41 -0.46
CA GLU A 107 -0.10 13.37 -1.45
C GLU A 107 -0.13 12.83 -2.90
N THR A 108 -0.20 11.51 -3.05
CA THR A 108 -0.36 10.84 -4.36
C THR A 108 -1.76 10.22 -4.51
N CYS A 109 -2.76 10.72 -3.78
CA CYS A 109 -4.12 10.18 -3.74
C CYS A 109 -4.19 8.68 -3.38
N GLY A 110 -3.18 8.15 -2.66
CA GLY A 110 -3.08 6.75 -2.29
C GLY A 110 -2.55 5.85 -3.39
N ASP A 111 -2.18 6.39 -4.52
CA ASP A 111 -1.62 5.70 -5.67
C ASP A 111 -0.11 5.97 -5.82
N GLY A 112 0.61 5.12 -6.53
CA GLY A 112 2.04 5.26 -6.74
C GLY A 112 2.68 4.04 -7.38
N ALA A 113 2.66 2.89 -6.72
CA ALA A 113 3.18 1.65 -7.29
C ALA A 113 2.36 0.43 -6.85
N TRP A 114 2.34 -0.58 -7.72
CA TRP A 114 1.54 -1.79 -7.52
C TRP A 114 2.36 -3.04 -7.84
N ASN A 115 2.33 -4.00 -6.91
CA ASN A 115 2.92 -5.32 -7.08
C ASN A 115 1.86 -6.41 -6.95
N SER A 116 1.52 -7.06 -8.06
CA SER A 116 0.62 -8.22 -8.11
C SER A 116 1.36 -9.53 -8.40
N SER A 117 2.70 -9.51 -8.45
CA SER A 117 3.49 -10.71 -8.65
C SER A 117 3.34 -11.68 -7.48
N GLN A 118 3.17 -12.95 -7.81
CA GLN A 118 3.12 -14.03 -6.83
C GLN A 118 4.48 -14.76 -6.73
N GLU A 119 5.55 -14.18 -7.29
CA GLU A 119 6.89 -14.75 -7.22
C GLU A 119 7.62 -14.30 -5.95
N ALA A 120 8.25 -15.25 -5.26
CA ALA A 120 8.93 -15.00 -3.99
C ALA A 120 10.02 -13.91 -4.05
N LYS A 121 10.69 -13.76 -5.20
CA LYS A 121 11.75 -12.75 -5.40
C LYS A 121 11.23 -11.30 -5.33
N TYR A 122 9.93 -11.07 -5.55
CA TYR A 122 9.33 -9.73 -5.54
C TYR A 122 8.57 -9.40 -4.26
N LEU A 123 8.58 -10.27 -3.25
CA LEU A 123 7.82 -10.09 -2.00
C LEU A 123 8.19 -8.83 -1.21
N THR A 124 9.37 -8.26 -1.45
CA THR A 124 9.81 -7.02 -0.78
C THR A 124 9.70 -5.80 -1.70
N SER A 125 9.25 -6.00 -2.94
CA SER A 125 9.02 -4.92 -3.89
C SER A 125 7.63 -4.33 -3.74
N VAL A 126 7.50 -3.03 -3.96
CA VAL A 126 6.21 -2.35 -4.14
C VAL A 126 5.68 -2.45 -5.57
N GLY A 127 6.44 -3.09 -6.47
CA GLY A 127 6.06 -3.34 -7.87
C GLY A 127 6.50 -2.26 -8.82
N HIS A 128 5.69 -2.04 -9.86
CA HIS A 128 5.93 -1.01 -10.87
C HIS A 128 5.17 0.26 -10.53
N VAL A 129 5.74 1.40 -10.89
CA VAL A 129 5.03 2.68 -10.79
C VAL A 129 3.82 2.66 -11.70
N ASP A 130 2.71 3.22 -11.23
CA ASP A 130 1.48 3.31 -12.00
C ASP A 130 1.70 4.13 -13.28
N LEU A 131 1.01 3.74 -14.35
CA LEU A 131 1.13 4.37 -15.67
C LEU A 131 0.66 5.83 -15.71
N SER A 132 -0.10 6.27 -14.71
CA SER A 132 -0.52 7.67 -14.53
C SER A 132 0.56 8.56 -13.93
N CYS A 133 1.68 7.96 -13.48
CA CYS A 133 2.79 8.64 -12.84
C CYS A 133 4.09 8.50 -13.65
N GLU A 134 4.82 9.60 -13.76
CA GLU A 134 6.25 9.58 -14.05
C GLU A 134 7.02 9.48 -12.73
N TYR A 135 8.20 8.89 -12.75
CA TYR A 135 9.10 8.88 -11.59
C TYR A 135 10.55 9.17 -11.98
N LYS A 136 11.29 9.70 -11.05
CA LYS A 136 12.76 9.76 -11.09
C LYS A 136 13.32 9.47 -9.69
N LEU A 137 14.59 9.09 -9.63
CA LEU A 137 15.37 9.03 -8.40
C LEU A 137 16.30 10.23 -8.35
N ASP A 138 16.16 11.06 -7.31
CA ASP A 138 16.99 12.22 -7.05
C ASP A 138 17.82 11.97 -5.79
N ASP A 139 19.10 11.67 -5.95
CA ASP A 139 19.99 11.22 -4.88
C ASP A 139 19.36 10.04 -4.06
N GLY A 140 18.74 9.11 -4.79
CA GLY A 140 18.03 7.96 -4.21
C GLY A 140 16.63 8.25 -3.68
N GLU A 141 16.21 9.50 -3.55
CA GLU A 141 14.85 9.88 -3.21
C GLU A 141 13.90 9.62 -4.39
N LEU A 142 12.80 8.95 -4.13
CA LEU A 142 11.73 8.80 -5.11
C LEU A 142 10.99 10.12 -5.28
N CYS A 143 11.02 10.65 -6.51
CA CYS A 143 10.21 11.80 -6.91
C CYS A 143 9.17 11.34 -7.93
N MET A 144 7.95 11.84 -7.81
CA MET A 144 6.82 11.45 -8.66
C MET A 144 6.15 12.68 -9.28
N ARG A 145 5.60 12.52 -10.49
CA ARG A 145 4.85 13.56 -11.20
C ARG A 145 3.72 12.91 -12.00
N GLY A 146 2.55 13.53 -12.04
CA GLY A 146 1.41 13.05 -12.83
C GLY A 146 0.08 13.38 -12.18
N ASP A 147 -1.00 12.85 -12.75
CA ASP A 147 -2.37 13.15 -12.35
C ASP A 147 -2.70 12.85 -10.88
N PRO A 148 -2.15 11.79 -10.24
CA PRO A 148 -2.45 11.48 -8.84
C PRO A 148 -1.82 12.45 -7.84
N ILE A 149 -0.85 13.29 -8.25
CA ILE A 149 -0.16 14.19 -7.32
C ILE A 149 -1.12 15.30 -6.85
N MET A 150 -1.13 15.53 -5.54
CA MET A 150 -1.96 16.57 -4.92
C MET A 150 -1.69 17.96 -5.52
N LEU A 151 -2.69 18.83 -5.51
CA LEU A 151 -2.53 20.23 -5.86
C LEU A 151 -1.70 21.03 -4.84
N GLY A 152 -1.62 20.53 -3.61
CA GLY A 152 -0.89 21.14 -2.51
C GLY A 152 -1.60 20.98 -1.16
N TYR A 153 -0.92 21.35 -0.09
CA TYR A 153 -1.49 21.38 1.25
C TYR A 153 -2.45 22.55 1.41
N TYR A 154 -3.60 22.30 2.02
CA TYR A 154 -4.65 23.30 2.20
C TYR A 154 -4.19 24.48 3.05
N LYS A 155 -4.22 25.69 2.47
CA LYS A 155 -3.76 26.95 3.10
C LYS A 155 -2.29 26.94 3.56
N ASP A 156 -1.46 26.07 2.98
CA ASP A 156 -0.03 25.98 3.28
C ASP A 156 0.79 25.94 1.98
N PRO A 157 0.94 27.10 1.31
CA PRO A 157 1.74 27.18 0.10
C PRO A 157 3.24 27.00 0.35
N GLU A 158 3.73 27.35 1.54
CA GLU A 158 5.13 27.19 1.92
C GLU A 158 5.45 25.69 2.07
N GLY A 159 4.68 24.95 2.87
CA GLY A 159 4.82 23.50 2.99
C GLY A 159 4.60 22.75 1.67
N THR A 160 3.75 23.28 0.78
CA THR A 160 3.59 22.73 -0.57
C THR A 160 4.87 22.90 -1.40
N ALA A 161 5.48 24.08 -1.38
CA ALA A 161 6.71 24.37 -2.11
C ALA A 161 7.93 23.60 -1.58
N GLU A 162 7.90 23.14 -0.34
CA GLU A 162 8.94 22.26 0.22
C GLU A 162 8.93 20.85 -0.39
N VAL A 163 7.78 20.39 -0.88
CA VAL A 163 7.60 19.01 -1.36
C VAL A 163 7.27 18.91 -2.85
N ILE A 164 6.80 19.97 -3.48
CA ILE A 164 6.57 20.02 -4.95
C ILE A 164 7.47 21.10 -5.52
N ASP A 165 8.42 20.68 -6.37
CA ASP A 165 9.37 21.59 -6.99
C ASP A 165 8.73 22.39 -8.15
N ALA A 166 9.51 23.36 -8.70
CA ALA A 166 9.04 24.24 -9.79
C ALA A 166 8.71 23.50 -11.09
N ASP A 167 9.24 22.29 -11.29
CA ASP A 167 8.98 21.43 -12.44
C ASP A 167 7.82 20.45 -12.20
N GLY A 168 7.17 20.55 -11.04
CA GLY A 168 6.01 19.75 -10.65
C GLY A 168 6.35 18.35 -10.12
N TRP A 169 7.61 18.09 -9.73
CA TRP A 169 7.99 16.86 -9.08
C TRP A 169 7.67 16.90 -7.60
N PHE A 170 6.91 15.92 -7.14
CA PHE A 170 6.64 15.69 -5.73
C PHE A 170 7.76 14.83 -5.13
N HIS A 171 8.47 15.38 -4.15
CA HIS A 171 9.50 14.74 -3.36
C HIS A 171 8.86 13.92 -2.25
N THR A 172 8.85 12.59 -2.39
CA THR A 172 8.10 11.71 -1.47
C THR A 172 8.74 11.59 -0.10
N GLY A 173 10.02 11.89 0.02
CA GLY A 173 10.82 11.62 1.21
C GLY A 173 11.16 10.13 1.39
N ASP A 174 10.75 9.27 0.49
CA ASP A 174 11.08 7.84 0.50
C ASP A 174 12.31 7.58 -0.37
N ILE A 175 13.22 6.75 0.13
CA ILE A 175 14.38 6.29 -0.61
C ILE A 175 14.02 4.99 -1.31
N ALA A 176 14.32 4.94 -2.60
CA ALA A 176 13.97 3.80 -3.44
C ALA A 176 15.14 3.36 -4.33
N ARG A 177 15.06 2.13 -4.80
CA ARG A 177 15.85 1.61 -5.90
C ARG A 177 14.93 0.91 -6.90
N VAL A 178 15.30 0.93 -8.16
CA VAL A 178 14.57 0.26 -9.23
C VAL A 178 15.52 -0.72 -9.90
N GLU A 179 15.10 -1.96 -10.05
CA GLU A 179 15.86 -3.00 -10.73
C GLU A 179 15.68 -2.90 -12.26
N GLU A 180 16.50 -3.62 -13.02
CA GLU A 180 16.48 -3.61 -14.48
C GLU A 180 15.13 -4.06 -15.07
N ASP A 181 14.38 -4.89 -14.36
CA ASP A 181 13.05 -5.37 -14.72
C ASP A 181 11.93 -4.39 -14.33
N GLY A 182 12.28 -3.20 -13.78
CA GLY A 182 11.36 -2.14 -13.43
C GLY A 182 10.72 -2.28 -12.05
N TYR A 183 11.00 -3.35 -11.29
CA TYR A 183 10.48 -3.49 -9.94
C TYR A 183 11.14 -2.50 -8.98
N MET A 184 10.30 -1.75 -8.26
CA MET A 184 10.73 -0.74 -7.28
C MET A 184 10.75 -1.33 -5.86
N TYR A 185 11.78 -0.96 -5.11
CA TYR A 185 11.97 -1.33 -3.70
C TYR A 185 12.19 -0.08 -2.87
N LEU A 186 11.41 0.08 -1.81
CA LEU A 186 11.65 1.13 -0.83
C LEU A 186 12.73 0.65 0.15
N THR A 187 13.72 1.49 0.38
CA THR A 187 14.89 1.15 1.22
C THR A 187 14.96 1.97 2.49
N GLY A 188 14.17 3.04 2.60
CA GLY A 188 14.13 3.87 3.79
C GLY A 188 13.35 5.15 3.62
N ARG A 189 13.48 6.03 4.61
CA ARG A 189 12.98 7.40 4.57
C ARG A 189 14.14 8.39 4.72
N LYS A 190 14.14 9.44 3.90
CA LYS A 190 15.18 10.48 3.91
C LYS A 190 15.37 11.12 5.30
N LYS A 191 14.25 11.38 6.01
CA LYS A 191 14.28 11.94 7.38
C LYS A 191 14.78 10.96 8.45
N ASN A 192 14.83 9.66 8.15
CA ASN A 192 15.29 8.63 9.08
C ASN A 192 16.72 8.18 8.81
N LEU A 193 17.35 8.70 7.75
CA LEU A 193 18.75 8.40 7.45
C LEU A 193 19.65 9.07 8.50
N ILE A 194 20.38 8.27 9.25
CA ILE A 194 21.46 8.73 10.12
C ILE A 194 22.73 8.67 9.30
N ILE A 195 23.32 9.82 9.03
CA ILE A 195 24.64 9.90 8.38
C ILE A 195 25.68 9.78 9.48
N LEU A 196 26.45 8.69 9.45
CA LEU A 196 27.58 8.50 10.35
C LEU A 196 28.74 9.45 9.99
N ASP A 197 29.62 9.73 10.94
CA ASP A 197 30.83 10.54 10.71
C ASP A 197 31.75 9.96 9.60
N SER A 198 31.57 8.67 9.28
CA SER A 198 32.21 7.99 8.16
C SER A 198 31.61 8.35 6.78
N GLY A 199 30.49 9.07 6.74
CA GLY A 199 29.70 9.32 5.52
C GLY A 199 28.79 8.17 5.12
N GLU A 200 28.67 7.13 5.91
CA GLU A 200 27.79 5.98 5.67
C GLU A 200 26.35 6.29 6.14
N ASN A 201 25.38 5.98 5.30
CA ASN A 201 23.96 6.14 5.61
C ASN A 201 23.46 4.90 6.36
N VAL A 202 22.89 5.08 7.54
CA VAL A 202 22.25 4.04 8.35
C VAL A 202 20.79 4.39 8.55
N ASN A 203 19.91 3.41 8.35
CA ASN A 203 18.45 3.50 8.53
C ASN A 203 18.05 2.97 9.90
#